data_e2890820660cc64cdfec147577dd3776
#
_entry.id   e2890820660cc64cdfec147577dd3776
#
_cell.length_a   1.000
_cell.length_b   1.000
_cell.length_c   1.000
_cell.angle_alpha   90.00
_cell.angle_beta   90.00
_cell.angle_gamma   90.00
#
_symmetry.space_group_name_H-M   'P 1'
#
loop_
_entity.id
_entity.type
_entity.pdbx_description
1 polymer ?
#
loop_
_entity_poly.entity_id
_entity_poly.type
_entity_poly.pdbx_seq_one_letter_code
_entity_poly.pdbx_strand_id
1 'polypeptide(L)'
;MTEVVIASAVRTPIGKFGGSLSSLSSVDLGTIAAKAAIERARISSHDVDQAIFGNVLQAGSGQNVARQIALKAGLDTSSCAMTINEVCGSGLKAVRLAQSAIVMGDAQVVVAGGTESMSNVPFYATNSRFSGHKYGNFALIDGLQRDGLNDAFTGDAMGVTAENVAAKFGITREAQDIFALKSHQKAVAAIKRGDFASEIVPVTLANGTVITRDEHPREDTSLEQLSKLRTLFKASGETADATCEVDKREVGENEVCKHESTVTAGNASGINDGAAALVLMSKDYAQAHGIEYLAQIVGFAEGGIDPDLMGYAPKHVMERMLNATGSNVDNIDLFEINEAFAAQSIAVSEQLHIDESKLNVRGGAIALGHPLGASGARILTTLIYLSLIHISEPTRRTPI
;
A
#
# COMPACT_ATOMS: atom_id res chain seq x y z
N MET A 1 -6.40 -12.60 26.19
CA MET A 1 -6.34 -12.72 24.71
C MET A 1 -4.90 -12.96 24.32
N THR A 2 -4.65 -13.81 23.33
CA THR A 2 -3.29 -14.05 22.81
C THR A 2 -2.74 -12.76 22.20
N GLU A 3 -1.63 -12.27 22.72
CA GLU A 3 -0.91 -11.13 22.17
C GLU A 3 -0.11 -11.58 20.93
N VAL A 4 -0.18 -10.83 19.85
CA VAL A 4 0.54 -11.13 18.61
C VAL A 4 1.63 -10.08 18.39
N VAL A 5 2.82 -10.57 18.09
CA VAL A 5 4.02 -9.76 17.86
C VAL A 5 4.57 -9.97 16.46
N ILE A 6 5.30 -8.98 15.99
CA ILE A 6 6.00 -8.97 14.71
C ILE A 6 7.50 -9.14 15.00
N ALA A 7 8.03 -10.31 14.66
CA ALA A 7 9.43 -10.65 14.90
C ALA A 7 10.35 -10.03 13.84
N SER A 8 9.88 -9.90 12.61
CA SER A 8 10.63 -9.23 11.54
C SER A 8 9.69 -8.56 10.54
N ALA A 9 10.20 -7.56 9.85
CA ALA A 9 9.53 -6.86 8.76
C ALA A 9 10.57 -6.45 7.70
N VAL A 10 10.27 -6.70 6.43
CA VAL A 10 11.17 -6.37 5.32
C VAL A 10 10.39 -6.00 4.08
N ARG A 11 11.02 -5.30 3.15
CA ARG A 11 10.48 -5.05 1.81
C ARG A 11 11.58 -5.11 0.75
N THR A 12 11.20 -5.36 -0.48
CA THR A 12 12.08 -5.10 -1.62
C THR A 12 12.23 -3.59 -1.85
N PRO A 13 13.20 -3.13 -2.63
CA PRO A 13 13.08 -1.85 -3.30
C PRO A 13 11.78 -1.79 -4.08
N ILE A 14 11.25 -0.60 -4.33
CA ILE A 14 10.09 -0.38 -5.19
C ILE A 14 10.59 0.04 -6.57
N GLY A 15 10.29 -0.79 -7.58
CA GLY A 15 10.57 -0.52 -8.99
C GLY A 15 9.49 0.33 -9.62
N LYS A 16 9.84 1.18 -10.58
CA LYS A 16 8.87 1.87 -11.43
C LYS A 16 8.35 0.95 -12.53
N PHE A 17 7.22 1.28 -13.10
CA PHE A 17 6.63 0.55 -14.23
C PHE A 17 7.62 0.39 -15.40
N GLY A 18 7.85 -0.86 -15.81
CA GLY A 18 8.84 -1.19 -16.82
C GLY A 18 10.30 -0.91 -16.41
N GLY A 19 10.54 -0.72 -15.10
CA GLY A 19 11.86 -0.38 -14.54
C GLY A 19 12.71 -1.58 -14.16
N SER A 20 13.58 -1.40 -13.16
CA SER A 20 14.60 -2.37 -12.78
C SER A 20 14.05 -3.71 -12.30
N LEU A 21 12.86 -3.74 -11.71
CA LEU A 21 12.22 -4.97 -11.20
C LEU A 21 11.27 -5.63 -12.20
N SER A 22 11.07 -5.06 -13.39
CA SER A 22 10.09 -5.54 -14.38
C SER A 22 10.33 -6.96 -14.90
N SER A 23 11.54 -7.49 -14.74
CA SER A 23 11.85 -8.89 -15.11
C SER A 23 11.43 -9.93 -14.06
N LEU A 24 10.96 -9.49 -12.89
CA LEU A 24 10.58 -10.36 -11.77
C LEU A 24 9.06 -10.46 -11.66
N SER A 25 8.56 -11.66 -11.47
CA SER A 25 7.16 -11.91 -11.20
C SER A 25 6.77 -11.53 -9.75
N SER A 26 5.47 -11.40 -9.47
CA SER A 26 4.96 -11.24 -8.11
C SER A 26 5.45 -12.37 -7.18
N VAL A 27 5.55 -13.60 -7.72
CA VAL A 27 6.07 -14.76 -6.96
C VAL A 27 7.55 -14.57 -6.61
N ASP A 28 8.38 -14.09 -7.55
CA ASP A 28 9.81 -13.91 -7.28
C ASP A 28 10.04 -12.79 -6.25
N LEU A 29 9.38 -11.65 -6.40
CA LEU A 29 9.45 -10.53 -5.46
C LEU A 29 8.99 -10.95 -4.06
N GLY A 30 7.82 -11.61 -3.96
CA GLY A 30 7.28 -12.11 -2.69
C GLY A 30 8.19 -13.17 -2.04
N THR A 31 8.82 -14.03 -2.84
CA THR A 31 9.79 -15.04 -2.35
C THR A 31 11.03 -14.39 -1.73
N ILE A 32 11.56 -13.34 -2.37
CA ILE A 32 12.71 -12.58 -1.85
C ILE A 32 12.35 -11.97 -0.50
N ALA A 33 11.20 -11.32 -0.41
CA ALA A 33 10.74 -10.71 0.84
C ALA A 33 10.49 -11.76 1.93
N ALA A 34 9.80 -12.86 1.61
CA ALA A 34 9.49 -13.92 2.58
C ALA A 34 10.75 -14.58 3.15
N LYS A 35 11.71 -14.96 2.29
CA LYS A 35 12.99 -15.53 2.73
C LYS A 35 13.71 -14.61 3.70
N ALA A 36 13.84 -13.35 3.32
CA ALA A 36 14.54 -12.37 4.14
C ALA A 36 13.80 -12.08 5.46
N ALA A 37 12.47 -12.10 5.47
CA ALA A 37 11.69 -11.96 6.71
C ALA A 37 11.96 -13.12 7.67
N ILE A 38 11.94 -14.35 7.19
CA ILE A 38 12.25 -15.55 7.97
C ILE A 38 13.68 -15.51 8.52
N GLU A 39 14.65 -15.19 7.66
CA GLU A 39 16.06 -15.06 8.06
C GLU A 39 16.26 -14.00 9.15
N ARG A 40 15.65 -12.81 8.98
CA ARG A 40 15.76 -11.74 9.97
C ARG A 40 15.05 -12.05 11.29
N ALA A 41 13.99 -12.84 11.26
CA ALA A 41 13.34 -13.35 12.47
C ALA A 41 14.20 -14.40 13.20
N ARG A 42 15.27 -14.89 12.56
CA ARG A 42 16.15 -15.96 13.07
C ARG A 42 15.40 -17.24 13.43
N ILE A 43 14.42 -17.60 12.61
CA ILE A 43 13.66 -18.84 12.73
C ILE A 43 13.94 -19.76 11.55
N SER A 44 13.62 -21.03 11.69
CA SER A 44 13.61 -21.96 10.56
C SER A 44 12.38 -21.74 9.70
N SER A 45 12.50 -21.88 8.38
CA SER A 45 11.34 -21.91 7.48
C SER A 45 10.38 -23.07 7.79
N HIS A 46 10.85 -24.13 8.46
CA HIS A 46 10.05 -25.27 8.93
C HIS A 46 9.17 -24.93 10.13
N ASP A 47 9.48 -23.84 10.86
CA ASP A 47 8.65 -23.38 11.98
C ASP A 47 7.44 -22.55 11.52
N VAL A 48 7.32 -22.27 10.23
CA VAL A 48 6.25 -21.43 9.68
C VAL A 48 5.05 -22.28 9.27
N ASP A 49 3.93 -22.09 9.98
CA ASP A 49 2.69 -22.85 9.75
C ASP A 49 1.93 -22.36 8.52
N GLN A 50 1.94 -21.04 8.27
CA GLN A 50 1.14 -20.44 7.21
C GLN A 50 1.87 -19.30 6.50
N ALA A 51 1.56 -19.12 5.19
CA ALA A 51 1.95 -17.97 4.39
C ALA A 51 0.71 -17.26 3.83
N ILE A 52 0.52 -15.98 4.14
CA ILE A 52 -0.64 -15.20 3.67
C ILE A 52 -0.12 -13.96 2.93
N PHE A 53 -0.41 -13.88 1.63
CA PHE A 53 0.08 -12.78 0.81
C PHE A 53 -1.03 -12.07 0.04
N GLY A 54 -1.04 -10.74 0.14
CA GLY A 54 -1.82 -9.88 -0.73
C GLY A 54 -1.24 -9.87 -2.15
N ASN A 55 -2.10 -10.06 -3.16
CA ASN A 55 -1.75 -9.86 -4.56
C ASN A 55 -3.03 -9.56 -5.34
N VAL A 56 -3.06 -8.45 -6.04
CA VAL A 56 -4.24 -7.96 -6.75
C VAL A 56 -4.29 -8.50 -8.18
N LEU A 57 -3.20 -8.35 -8.89
CA LEU A 57 -3.08 -8.64 -10.33
C LEU A 57 -2.53 -10.07 -10.52
N GLN A 58 -3.40 -11.06 -10.34
CA GLN A 58 -3.01 -12.47 -10.27
C GLN A 58 -3.01 -13.19 -11.63
N ALA A 59 -3.57 -12.58 -12.67
CA ALA A 59 -3.68 -13.22 -13.98
C ALA A 59 -2.30 -13.57 -14.57
N GLY A 60 -2.16 -14.78 -15.06
CA GLY A 60 -0.89 -15.28 -15.60
C GLY A 60 0.15 -15.69 -14.56
N SER A 61 -0.07 -15.46 -13.25
CA SER A 61 0.89 -15.80 -12.19
C SER A 61 0.84 -17.27 -11.76
N GLY A 62 -0.03 -18.08 -12.33
CA GLY A 62 -0.25 -19.46 -11.93
C GLY A 62 -1.19 -19.58 -10.74
N GLN A 63 -1.25 -20.79 -10.17
CA GLN A 63 -2.13 -21.05 -9.03
C GLN A 63 -1.54 -20.48 -7.75
N ASN A 64 -2.36 -19.80 -6.93
CA ASN A 64 -2.08 -19.39 -5.56
C ASN A 64 -0.64 -18.83 -5.36
N VAL A 65 -0.47 -17.56 -5.64
CA VAL A 65 0.83 -16.86 -5.53
C VAL A 65 1.49 -17.08 -4.16
N ALA A 66 0.72 -17.02 -3.06
CA ALA A 66 1.24 -17.25 -1.73
C ALA A 66 1.78 -18.68 -1.54
N ARG A 67 1.13 -19.70 -2.16
CA ARG A 67 1.63 -21.08 -2.09
C ARG A 67 2.96 -21.23 -2.84
N GLN A 68 3.08 -20.58 -3.99
CA GLN A 68 4.34 -20.59 -4.72
C GLN A 68 5.46 -19.91 -3.94
N ILE A 69 5.16 -18.77 -3.31
CA ILE A 69 6.08 -18.06 -2.41
C ILE A 69 6.49 -18.95 -1.25
N ALA A 70 5.54 -19.58 -0.54
CA ALA A 70 5.79 -20.45 0.60
C ALA A 70 6.80 -21.57 0.25
N LEU A 71 6.54 -22.30 -0.81
CA LEU A 71 7.42 -23.40 -1.23
C LEU A 71 8.80 -22.92 -1.70
N LYS A 72 8.85 -21.82 -2.48
CA LYS A 72 10.12 -21.22 -2.90
C LYS A 72 10.90 -20.60 -1.73
N ALA A 73 10.22 -20.16 -0.69
CA ALA A 73 10.83 -19.65 0.55
C ALA A 73 11.33 -20.77 1.47
N GLY A 74 11.01 -22.03 1.17
CA GLY A 74 11.47 -23.19 1.91
C GLY A 74 10.57 -23.62 3.05
N LEU A 75 9.30 -23.20 3.06
CA LEU A 75 8.32 -23.69 4.03
C LEU A 75 8.02 -25.18 3.75
N ASP A 76 7.58 -25.87 4.76
CA ASP A 76 7.18 -27.27 4.61
C ASP A 76 5.99 -27.41 3.67
N THR A 77 5.90 -28.56 3.01
CA THR A 77 4.77 -28.89 2.14
C THR A 77 3.44 -29.00 2.92
N SER A 78 3.49 -29.21 4.22
CA SER A 78 2.35 -29.22 5.15
C SER A 78 1.87 -27.82 5.52
N SER A 79 2.71 -26.78 5.40
CA SER A 79 2.31 -25.40 5.68
C SER A 79 1.18 -24.94 4.75
N CYS A 80 0.20 -24.23 5.28
CA CYS A 80 -0.90 -23.69 4.49
C CYS A 80 -0.51 -22.37 3.82
N ALA A 81 -1.16 -22.03 2.69
CA ALA A 81 -0.91 -20.75 2.05
C ALA A 81 -2.17 -20.17 1.40
N MET A 82 -2.38 -18.86 1.52
CA MET A 82 -3.54 -18.15 1.01
C MET A 82 -3.09 -16.85 0.31
N THR A 83 -3.55 -16.67 -0.93
CA THR A 83 -3.46 -15.38 -1.63
C THR A 83 -4.78 -14.64 -1.46
N ILE A 84 -4.70 -13.37 -1.06
CA ILE A 84 -5.89 -12.55 -0.83
C ILE A 84 -5.86 -11.31 -1.72
N ASN A 85 -7.05 -10.81 -2.02
CA ASN A 85 -7.25 -9.56 -2.76
C ASN A 85 -8.30 -8.70 -2.04
N GLU A 86 -7.85 -7.59 -1.50
CA GLU A 86 -8.64 -6.48 -0.97
C GLU A 86 -8.08 -5.17 -1.56
N VAL A 87 -7.73 -5.23 -2.86
CA VAL A 87 -7.08 -4.16 -3.62
C VAL A 87 -5.87 -3.60 -2.83
N CYS A 88 -5.76 -2.28 -2.65
CA CYS A 88 -4.65 -1.63 -1.92
C CYS A 88 -4.54 -2.07 -0.45
N GLY A 89 -5.63 -2.57 0.16
CA GLY A 89 -5.68 -3.07 1.53
C GLY A 89 -5.07 -4.47 1.72
N SER A 90 -4.83 -5.21 0.63
CA SER A 90 -4.45 -6.64 0.67
C SER A 90 -3.28 -6.96 1.60
N GLY A 91 -2.23 -6.14 1.60
CA GLY A 91 -1.05 -6.37 2.44
C GLY A 91 -1.35 -6.25 3.94
N LEU A 92 -2.14 -5.25 4.36
CA LEU A 92 -2.59 -5.13 5.76
C LEU A 92 -3.60 -6.22 6.11
N LYS A 93 -4.50 -6.59 5.17
CA LYS A 93 -5.44 -7.69 5.36
C LYS A 93 -4.72 -9.03 5.58
N ALA A 94 -3.63 -9.28 4.89
CA ALA A 94 -2.79 -10.46 5.11
C ALA A 94 -2.26 -10.50 6.55
N VAL A 95 -1.77 -9.38 7.07
CA VAL A 95 -1.33 -9.24 8.47
C VAL A 95 -2.49 -9.49 9.45
N ARG A 96 -3.68 -8.95 9.15
CA ARG A 96 -4.88 -9.18 9.97
C ARG A 96 -5.28 -10.65 10.02
N LEU A 97 -5.27 -11.33 8.89
CA LEU A 97 -5.59 -12.75 8.82
C LEU A 97 -4.56 -13.60 9.55
N ALA A 98 -3.27 -13.25 9.45
CA ALA A 98 -2.21 -13.89 10.23
C ALA A 98 -2.42 -13.71 11.75
N GLN A 99 -2.74 -12.49 12.19
CA GLN A 99 -3.11 -12.23 13.58
C GLN A 99 -4.30 -13.10 14.03
N SER A 100 -5.34 -13.19 13.18
CA SER A 100 -6.53 -14.01 13.50
C SER A 100 -6.18 -15.49 13.65
N ALA A 101 -5.39 -16.06 12.72
CA ALA A 101 -4.96 -17.45 12.77
C ALA A 101 -4.19 -17.76 14.08
N ILE A 102 -3.30 -16.84 14.48
CA ILE A 102 -2.53 -17.00 15.74
C ILE A 102 -3.44 -16.90 16.96
N VAL A 103 -4.35 -15.92 17.00
CA VAL A 103 -5.27 -15.73 18.14
C VAL A 103 -6.23 -16.89 18.28
N MET A 104 -6.68 -17.51 17.18
CA MET A 104 -7.56 -18.69 17.18
C MET A 104 -6.84 -19.99 17.45
N GLY A 105 -5.50 -20.01 17.42
CA GLY A 105 -4.69 -21.20 17.63
C GLY A 105 -4.52 -22.08 16.40
N ASP A 106 -4.90 -21.59 15.21
CA ASP A 106 -4.71 -22.29 13.93
C ASP A 106 -3.26 -22.27 13.45
N ALA A 107 -2.44 -21.34 13.96
CA ALA A 107 -1.02 -21.21 13.67
C ALA A 107 -0.27 -20.63 14.87
N GLN A 108 1.03 -20.95 14.99
CA GLN A 108 1.94 -20.34 15.95
C GLN A 108 2.78 -19.26 15.27
N VAL A 109 3.25 -19.52 14.05
CA VAL A 109 4.10 -18.64 13.26
C VAL A 109 3.52 -18.49 11.86
N VAL A 110 3.36 -17.24 11.42
CA VAL A 110 2.82 -16.92 10.10
C VAL A 110 3.73 -15.90 9.38
N VAL A 111 4.06 -16.18 8.13
CA VAL A 111 4.62 -15.18 7.23
C VAL A 111 3.48 -14.49 6.50
N ALA A 112 3.31 -13.20 6.74
CA ALA A 112 2.27 -12.39 6.10
C ALA A 112 2.88 -11.22 5.33
N GLY A 113 2.26 -10.84 4.23
CA GLY A 113 2.78 -9.73 3.45
C GLY A 113 1.96 -9.42 2.21
N GLY A 114 2.62 -8.88 1.22
CA GLY A 114 2.03 -8.62 -0.08
C GLY A 114 3.08 -8.45 -1.16
N THR A 115 2.67 -8.68 -2.37
CA THR A 115 3.53 -8.62 -3.56
C THR A 115 2.73 -8.13 -4.75
N GLU A 116 3.37 -7.37 -5.63
CA GLU A 116 2.78 -6.95 -6.88
C GLU A 116 3.85 -6.77 -7.95
N SER A 117 3.57 -7.25 -9.15
CA SER A 117 4.38 -6.97 -10.34
C SER A 117 3.47 -6.39 -11.41
N MET A 118 3.24 -5.07 -11.31
CA MET A 118 2.33 -4.36 -12.21
C MET A 118 2.89 -4.28 -13.62
N SER A 119 4.20 -4.38 -13.76
CA SER A 119 4.90 -4.42 -15.07
C SER A 119 4.62 -5.70 -15.86
N ASN A 120 4.21 -6.79 -15.20
CA ASN A 120 4.03 -8.11 -15.83
C ASN A 120 2.57 -8.50 -16.03
N VAL A 121 1.64 -7.58 -15.83
CA VAL A 121 0.21 -7.87 -16.00
C VAL A 121 -0.11 -8.12 -17.49
N PRO A 122 -0.77 -9.24 -17.82
CA PRO A 122 -1.09 -9.56 -19.20
C PRO A 122 -2.25 -8.73 -19.75
N PHE A 123 -2.32 -8.65 -21.07
CA PHE A 123 -3.52 -8.22 -21.78
C PHE A 123 -4.47 -9.39 -21.97
N TYR A 124 -5.78 -9.16 -21.89
CA TYR A 124 -6.81 -10.19 -21.99
C TYR A 124 -7.50 -10.21 -23.34
N ALA A 125 -7.65 -11.39 -23.91
CA ALA A 125 -8.58 -11.66 -24.99
C ALA A 125 -9.87 -12.23 -24.39
N THR A 126 -10.73 -11.36 -23.84
CA THR A 126 -12.02 -11.76 -23.27
C THR A 126 -12.96 -12.27 -24.36
N ASN A 127 -13.89 -13.16 -23.99
CA ASN A 127 -14.87 -13.77 -24.92
C ASN A 127 -14.30 -14.63 -26.05
N SER A 128 -12.97 -14.81 -26.15
CA SER A 128 -12.37 -15.60 -27.24
C SER A 128 -12.62 -17.11 -27.10
N ARG A 129 -12.81 -17.62 -25.87
CA ARG A 129 -12.94 -19.05 -25.60
C ARG A 129 -14.23 -19.67 -26.17
N PHE A 130 -15.34 -18.98 -26.10
CA PHE A 130 -16.65 -19.50 -26.47
C PHE A 130 -17.22 -18.88 -27.76
N SER A 131 -17.04 -17.58 -27.95
CA SER A 131 -17.57 -16.88 -29.12
C SER A 131 -16.69 -17.06 -30.37
N GLY A 132 -15.44 -17.43 -30.21
CA GLY A 132 -14.48 -17.65 -31.28
C GLY A 132 -14.33 -16.45 -32.22
N HIS A 133 -13.13 -15.99 -32.44
CA HIS A 133 -12.90 -14.93 -33.41
C HIS A 133 -12.81 -15.54 -34.81
N LYS A 134 -13.86 -15.36 -35.65
CA LYS A 134 -13.94 -15.96 -36.96
C LYS A 134 -13.33 -15.12 -38.08
N TYR A 135 -13.39 -13.79 -37.98
CA TYR A 135 -12.93 -12.90 -39.03
C TYR A 135 -12.81 -11.45 -38.52
N GLY A 136 -11.81 -10.69 -39.00
CA GLY A 136 -11.56 -9.28 -38.65
C GLY A 136 -10.67 -9.10 -37.42
N ASN A 137 -10.53 -7.85 -36.94
CA ASN A 137 -9.70 -7.50 -35.79
C ASN A 137 -10.43 -7.77 -34.48
N PHE A 138 -9.70 -8.02 -33.40
CA PHE A 138 -10.22 -8.03 -32.03
C PHE A 138 -9.33 -7.20 -31.12
N ALA A 139 -9.95 -6.60 -30.08
CA ALA A 139 -9.24 -5.83 -29.08
C ALA A 139 -8.73 -6.72 -27.95
N LEU A 140 -7.57 -6.38 -27.44
CA LEU A 140 -7.06 -6.86 -26.15
C LEU A 140 -7.38 -5.84 -25.09
N ILE A 141 -7.77 -6.32 -23.90
CA ILE A 141 -8.05 -5.49 -22.73
C ILE A 141 -6.82 -5.47 -21.85
N ASP A 142 -6.37 -4.28 -21.45
CA ASP A 142 -5.29 -4.13 -20.50
C ASP A 142 -5.73 -4.64 -19.12
N GLY A 143 -5.10 -5.73 -18.66
CA GLY A 143 -5.40 -6.34 -17.36
C GLY A 143 -5.08 -5.42 -16.18
N LEU A 144 -4.09 -4.55 -16.34
CA LEU A 144 -3.72 -3.58 -15.30
C LEU A 144 -4.84 -2.57 -15.05
N GLN A 145 -5.42 -2.03 -16.11
CA GLN A 145 -6.59 -1.14 -16.01
C GLN A 145 -7.81 -1.91 -15.50
N ARG A 146 -8.09 -3.06 -16.11
CA ARG A 146 -9.32 -3.82 -15.87
C ARG A 146 -9.46 -4.30 -14.43
N ASP A 147 -8.39 -4.84 -13.84
CA ASP A 147 -8.43 -5.54 -12.57
C ASP A 147 -7.80 -4.75 -11.41
N GLY A 148 -7.09 -3.65 -11.69
CA GLY A 148 -6.37 -2.89 -10.68
C GLY A 148 -6.67 -1.41 -10.59
N LEU A 149 -6.94 -0.73 -11.73
CA LEU A 149 -6.95 0.72 -11.78
C LEU A 149 -8.30 1.34 -12.19
N ASN A 150 -9.27 0.52 -12.59
CA ASN A 150 -10.60 0.99 -12.95
C ASN A 150 -11.66 0.42 -11.99
N ASP A 151 -12.67 1.23 -11.72
CA ASP A 151 -13.86 0.80 -10.98
C ASP A 151 -14.59 -0.29 -11.75
N ALA A 152 -15.01 -1.34 -11.02
CA ALA A 152 -15.64 -2.51 -11.64
C ALA A 152 -17.08 -2.25 -12.11
N PHE A 153 -17.75 -1.25 -11.55
CA PHE A 153 -19.17 -0.94 -11.84
C PHE A 153 -19.30 0.12 -12.92
N THR A 154 -18.54 1.22 -12.79
CA THR A 154 -18.60 2.37 -13.72
C THR A 154 -17.60 2.24 -14.86
N GLY A 155 -16.49 1.54 -14.66
CA GLY A 155 -15.35 1.49 -15.58
C GLY A 155 -14.43 2.71 -15.48
N ASP A 156 -14.71 3.65 -14.57
CA ASP A 156 -13.91 4.85 -14.38
C ASP A 156 -12.55 4.52 -13.75
N ALA A 157 -11.54 5.28 -14.14
CA ALA A 157 -10.24 5.14 -13.51
C ALA A 157 -10.27 5.63 -12.05
N MET A 158 -9.46 5.03 -11.17
CA MET A 158 -9.39 5.40 -9.75
C MET A 158 -9.10 6.88 -9.50
N GLY A 159 -8.46 7.57 -10.45
CA GLY A 159 -8.27 9.01 -10.38
C GLY A 159 -9.57 9.83 -10.39
N VAL A 160 -10.66 9.29 -10.92
CA VAL A 160 -12.00 9.91 -10.85
C VAL A 160 -12.48 9.96 -9.40
N THR A 161 -12.28 8.89 -8.62
CA THR A 161 -12.61 8.89 -7.18
C THR A 161 -11.78 9.90 -6.40
N ALA A 162 -10.55 10.17 -6.80
CA ALA A 162 -9.71 11.21 -6.21
C ALA A 162 -10.23 12.62 -6.53
N GLU A 163 -10.72 12.85 -7.75
CA GLU A 163 -11.42 14.11 -8.12
C GLU A 163 -12.69 14.28 -7.31
N ASN A 164 -13.46 13.20 -7.10
CA ASN A 164 -14.66 13.22 -6.27
C ASN A 164 -14.34 13.62 -4.82
N VAL A 165 -13.26 13.10 -4.26
CA VAL A 165 -12.77 13.50 -2.93
C VAL A 165 -12.32 14.97 -2.94
N ALA A 166 -11.56 15.40 -3.96
CA ALA A 166 -11.12 16.79 -4.09
C ALA A 166 -12.31 17.75 -4.17
N ALA A 167 -13.31 17.43 -4.98
CA ALA A 167 -14.54 18.22 -5.10
C ALA A 167 -15.31 18.30 -3.77
N LYS A 168 -15.50 17.16 -3.11
CA LYS A 168 -16.27 17.08 -1.85
C LYS A 168 -15.65 17.88 -0.72
N PHE A 169 -14.33 17.90 -0.61
CA PHE A 169 -13.60 18.56 0.49
C PHE A 169 -12.94 19.88 0.07
N GLY A 170 -13.17 20.37 -1.16
CA GLY A 170 -12.64 21.64 -1.64
C GLY A 170 -11.11 21.66 -1.77
N ILE A 171 -10.50 20.51 -2.07
CA ILE A 171 -9.03 20.39 -2.13
C ILE A 171 -8.53 20.88 -3.49
N THR A 172 -7.73 21.94 -3.45
CA THR A 172 -7.25 22.60 -4.66
C THR A 172 -6.11 21.80 -5.34
N ARG A 173 -5.87 22.09 -6.62
CA ARG A 173 -4.72 21.60 -7.37
C ARG A 173 -3.40 21.97 -6.69
N GLU A 174 -3.28 23.22 -6.25
CA GLU A 174 -2.07 23.71 -5.60
C GLU A 174 -1.77 22.96 -4.31
N ALA A 175 -2.78 22.71 -3.47
CA ALA A 175 -2.63 21.92 -2.24
C ALA A 175 -2.11 20.50 -2.54
N GLN A 176 -2.64 19.86 -3.58
CA GLN A 176 -2.20 18.54 -4.01
C GLN A 176 -0.76 18.52 -4.53
N ASP A 177 -0.37 19.52 -5.32
CA ASP A 177 0.99 19.63 -5.84
C ASP A 177 2.01 19.93 -4.72
N ILE A 178 1.65 20.75 -3.73
CA ILE A 178 2.47 20.99 -2.52
C ILE A 178 2.65 19.71 -1.72
N PHE A 179 1.56 18.94 -1.52
CA PHE A 179 1.62 17.67 -0.81
C PHE A 179 2.56 16.68 -1.53
N ALA A 180 2.41 16.55 -2.85
CA ALA A 180 3.25 15.68 -3.67
C ALA A 180 4.74 16.08 -3.62
N LEU A 181 5.03 17.38 -3.72
CA LEU A 181 6.40 17.88 -3.56
C LEU A 181 6.99 17.50 -2.21
N LYS A 182 6.25 17.71 -1.12
CA LYS A 182 6.69 17.34 0.24
C LYS A 182 6.94 15.83 0.37
N SER A 183 6.09 14.98 -0.23
CA SER A 183 6.32 13.54 -0.24
C SER A 183 7.64 13.18 -0.92
N HIS A 184 7.95 13.74 -2.10
CA HIS A 184 9.22 13.54 -2.77
C HIS A 184 10.41 14.07 -1.95
N GLN A 185 10.32 15.25 -1.37
CA GLN A 185 11.37 15.84 -0.55
C GLN A 185 11.70 14.98 0.68
N LYS A 186 10.66 14.49 1.39
CA LYS A 186 10.80 13.59 2.53
C LYS A 186 11.47 12.28 2.11
N ALA A 187 11.02 11.65 1.01
CA ALA A 187 11.55 10.40 0.52
C ALA A 187 13.02 10.52 0.08
N VAL A 188 13.36 11.53 -0.67
CA VAL A 188 14.73 11.80 -1.13
C VAL A 188 15.65 12.06 0.06
N ALA A 189 15.21 12.86 1.04
CA ALA A 189 15.98 13.12 2.25
C ALA A 189 16.22 11.83 3.06
N ALA A 190 15.21 10.98 3.20
CA ALA A 190 15.31 9.69 3.90
C ALA A 190 16.28 8.74 3.17
N ILE A 191 16.21 8.66 1.83
CA ILE A 191 17.15 7.87 1.02
C ILE A 191 18.60 8.36 1.22
N LYS A 192 18.82 9.67 1.18
CA LYS A 192 20.16 10.25 1.38
C LYS A 192 20.74 9.98 2.77
N ARG A 193 19.90 9.93 3.80
CA ARG A 193 20.33 9.54 5.16
C ARG A 193 20.52 8.03 5.33
N GLY A 194 20.03 7.21 4.40
CA GLY A 194 20.06 5.75 4.51
C GLY A 194 18.96 5.17 5.42
N ASP A 195 17.90 5.93 5.70
CA ASP A 195 16.83 5.58 6.65
C ASP A 195 16.08 4.29 6.27
N PHE A 196 16.09 3.92 4.99
CA PHE A 196 15.43 2.70 4.50
C PHE A 196 16.35 1.47 4.47
N ALA A 197 17.65 1.61 4.78
CA ALA A 197 18.60 0.52 4.66
C ALA A 197 18.25 -0.71 5.53
N SER A 198 17.62 -0.47 6.69
CA SER A 198 17.23 -1.53 7.62
C SER A 198 16.01 -2.31 7.15
N GLU A 199 15.11 -1.71 6.36
CA GLU A 199 13.88 -2.36 5.90
C GLU A 199 14.01 -2.98 4.50
N ILE A 200 14.91 -2.44 3.65
CA ILE A 200 15.09 -2.91 2.28
C ILE A 200 15.96 -4.18 2.23
N VAL A 201 15.50 -5.15 1.44
CA VAL A 201 16.26 -6.34 1.08
C VAL A 201 16.79 -6.15 -0.34
N PRO A 202 18.11 -6.27 -0.58
CA PRO A 202 18.67 -6.22 -1.92
C PRO A 202 18.04 -7.27 -2.84
N VAL A 203 17.74 -6.87 -4.07
CA VAL A 203 17.23 -7.76 -5.11
C VAL A 203 18.32 -7.98 -6.15
N THR A 204 18.78 -9.23 -6.29
CA THR A 204 19.76 -9.60 -7.31
C THR A 204 19.05 -10.12 -8.55
N LEU A 205 19.26 -9.46 -9.69
CA LEU A 205 18.70 -9.86 -10.98
C LEU A 205 19.53 -10.99 -11.62
N ALA A 206 18.94 -11.66 -12.62
CA ALA A 206 19.59 -12.78 -13.33
C ALA A 206 20.94 -12.39 -14.00
N ASN A 207 21.11 -11.12 -14.35
CA ASN A 207 22.35 -10.59 -14.93
C ASN A 207 23.40 -10.19 -13.87
N GLY A 208 23.14 -10.44 -12.58
CA GLY A 208 24.03 -10.09 -11.48
C GLY A 208 23.89 -8.64 -10.95
N THR A 209 23.02 -7.82 -11.54
CA THR A 209 22.75 -6.47 -11.04
C THR A 209 22.03 -6.55 -9.71
N VAL A 210 22.48 -5.78 -8.71
CA VAL A 210 21.86 -5.72 -7.39
C VAL A 210 21.12 -4.41 -7.23
N ILE A 211 19.81 -4.46 -7.00
CA ILE A 211 18.95 -3.32 -6.75
C ILE A 211 18.75 -3.15 -5.24
N THR A 212 19.09 -1.97 -4.72
CA THR A 212 19.09 -1.68 -3.27
C THR A 212 18.30 -0.43 -2.91
N ARG A 213 17.72 0.28 -3.87
CA ARG A 213 17.05 1.57 -3.66
C ARG A 213 15.72 1.62 -4.40
N ASP A 214 14.79 2.36 -3.83
CA ASP A 214 13.55 2.73 -4.49
C ASP A 214 13.84 3.59 -5.72
N GLU A 215 13.17 3.27 -6.83
CA GLU A 215 13.47 3.82 -8.14
C GLU A 215 12.61 5.04 -8.50
N HIS A 216 11.48 5.20 -7.81
CA HIS A 216 10.46 6.19 -8.15
C HIS A 216 10.72 7.62 -7.64
N PRO A 217 11.34 7.84 -6.44
CA PRO A 217 11.55 9.19 -5.90
C PRO A 217 12.35 10.10 -6.84
N ARG A 218 11.87 11.33 -7.02
CA ARG A 218 12.45 12.32 -7.94
C ARG A 218 13.09 13.46 -7.16
N GLU A 219 14.40 13.63 -7.30
CA GLU A 219 15.16 14.67 -6.60
C GLU A 219 14.92 16.08 -7.16
N ASP A 220 14.57 16.16 -8.42
CA ASP A 220 14.40 17.39 -9.19
C ASP A 220 12.96 17.92 -9.23
N THR A 221 12.04 17.30 -8.49
CA THR A 221 10.64 17.74 -8.43
C THR A 221 10.51 19.14 -7.87
N SER A 222 9.76 20.01 -8.55
CA SER A 222 9.45 21.38 -8.11
C SER A 222 7.98 21.72 -8.35
N LEU A 223 7.45 22.71 -7.61
CA LEU A 223 6.07 23.20 -7.81
C LEU A 223 5.86 23.70 -9.22
N GLU A 224 6.87 24.37 -9.82
CA GLU A 224 6.79 24.85 -11.19
C GLU A 224 6.62 23.70 -12.19
N GLN A 225 7.31 22.58 -11.99
CA GLN A 225 7.14 21.39 -12.85
C GLN A 225 5.77 20.75 -12.64
N LEU A 226 5.34 20.58 -11.39
CA LEU A 226 4.05 19.97 -11.05
C LEU A 226 2.88 20.79 -11.61
N SER A 227 2.90 22.12 -11.47
CA SER A 227 1.83 22.99 -11.94
C SER A 227 1.62 22.96 -13.46
N LYS A 228 2.66 22.60 -14.24
CA LYS A 228 2.60 22.45 -15.70
C LYS A 228 1.99 21.13 -16.16
N LEU A 229 1.80 20.16 -15.26
CA LEU A 229 1.23 18.87 -15.62
C LEU A 229 -0.25 19.01 -15.95
N ARG A 230 -0.68 18.37 -17.02
CA ARG A 230 -2.10 18.31 -17.39
C ARG A 230 -2.87 17.45 -16.40
N THR A 231 -4.10 17.84 -16.13
CA THR A 231 -5.06 17.01 -15.39
C THR A 231 -5.49 15.81 -16.24
N LEU A 232 -5.78 14.69 -15.58
CA LEU A 232 -6.04 13.40 -16.24
C LEU A 232 -7.48 12.95 -16.13
N PHE A 233 -8.19 13.37 -15.08
CA PHE A 233 -9.50 12.86 -14.73
C PHE A 233 -10.49 14.02 -14.53
N LYS A 234 -11.78 13.67 -14.42
CA LYS A 234 -12.86 14.60 -14.04
C LYS A 234 -13.71 13.95 -12.98
N ALA A 235 -14.20 14.72 -12.03
CA ALA A 235 -15.16 14.23 -11.05
C ALA A 235 -16.42 13.67 -11.74
N SER A 236 -17.05 12.68 -11.13
CA SER A 236 -18.24 12.01 -11.66
C SER A 236 -19.42 12.07 -10.68
N GLY A 237 -20.60 11.69 -11.15
CA GLY A 237 -21.81 11.59 -10.33
C GLY A 237 -22.26 12.91 -9.69
N GLU A 238 -22.88 12.80 -8.52
CA GLU A 238 -23.38 13.95 -7.76
C GLU A 238 -22.27 14.92 -7.32
N THR A 239 -21.01 14.44 -7.23
CA THR A 239 -19.88 15.27 -6.85
C THR A 239 -19.44 16.21 -7.98
N ALA A 240 -19.74 15.90 -9.23
CA ALA A 240 -19.45 16.79 -10.37
C ALA A 240 -20.29 18.08 -10.32
N ASP A 241 -21.47 18.00 -9.70
CA ASP A 241 -22.41 19.11 -9.49
C ASP A 241 -22.42 19.60 -8.02
N ALA A 242 -21.51 19.08 -7.18
CA ALA A 242 -21.40 19.50 -5.79
C ALA A 242 -21.16 21.01 -5.74
N THR A 243 -22.15 21.74 -5.29
CA THR A 243 -22.01 23.16 -4.95
C THR A 243 -20.97 23.27 -3.85
N CYS A 244 -19.89 24.03 -4.11
CA CYS A 244 -19.07 24.55 -3.04
C CYS A 244 -20.01 25.10 -1.97
N GLU A 245 -19.87 24.70 -0.72
CA GLU A 245 -20.46 25.41 0.42
C GLU A 245 -19.71 26.75 0.61
N VAL A 246 -19.73 27.57 -0.41
CA VAL A 246 -19.40 28.99 -0.29
C VAL A 246 -20.64 29.63 0.34
N ASP A 247 -20.43 30.43 1.36
CA ASP A 247 -21.50 31.18 2.05
C ASP A 247 -22.39 31.85 1.00
N LYS A 248 -23.60 31.33 0.83
CA LYS A 248 -24.59 31.76 -0.19
C LYS A 248 -24.96 33.26 -0.13
N ARG A 249 -24.33 34.00 0.79
CA ARG A 249 -24.48 35.44 0.95
C ARG A 249 -23.57 36.27 0.03
N GLU A 250 -22.54 35.66 -0.58
CA GLU A 250 -21.58 36.39 -1.43
C GLU A 250 -21.65 36.07 -2.92
N VAL A 251 -22.37 35.03 -3.32
CA VAL A 251 -22.44 34.59 -4.75
C VAL A 251 -23.90 34.46 -5.18
N GLY A 252 -24.27 35.02 -6.33
CA GLY A 252 -25.63 35.01 -6.86
C GLY A 252 -26.15 33.58 -7.10
N GLU A 253 -27.47 33.38 -6.95
CA GLU A 253 -28.20 32.09 -6.92
C GLU A 253 -28.01 31.13 -8.13
N ASN A 254 -27.16 31.45 -9.11
CA ASN A 254 -26.99 30.70 -10.35
C ASN A 254 -25.54 30.33 -10.74
N GLU A 255 -24.54 30.51 -9.87
CA GLU A 255 -23.19 29.99 -10.15
C GLU A 255 -23.04 28.60 -9.57
N VAL A 256 -23.22 27.58 -10.42
CA VAL A 256 -22.76 26.21 -10.16
C VAL A 256 -21.24 26.25 -10.21
N CYS A 257 -20.58 26.16 -9.04
CA CYS A 257 -19.14 25.96 -8.98
C CYS A 257 -18.80 24.63 -9.66
N LYS A 258 -18.37 24.66 -10.91
CA LYS A 258 -17.85 23.47 -11.57
C LYS A 258 -16.49 23.14 -10.95
N HIS A 259 -16.37 21.96 -10.37
CA HIS A 259 -15.08 21.46 -9.91
C HIS A 259 -14.11 21.40 -11.10
N GLU A 260 -13.02 22.15 -11.05
CA GLU A 260 -11.95 22.03 -12.02
C GLU A 260 -11.10 20.80 -11.73
N SER A 261 -10.77 20.04 -12.77
CA SER A 261 -9.93 18.84 -12.62
C SER A 261 -8.57 19.18 -11.98
N THR A 262 -8.16 18.40 -11.02
CA THR A 262 -6.99 18.69 -10.16
C THR A 262 -5.93 17.59 -10.15
N VAL A 263 -6.33 16.32 -10.40
CA VAL A 263 -5.45 15.15 -10.32
C VAL A 263 -4.56 15.04 -11.56
N THR A 264 -3.27 14.87 -11.33
CA THR A 264 -2.24 14.73 -12.37
C THR A 264 -1.35 13.52 -12.09
N ALA A 265 -0.50 13.14 -13.03
CA ALA A 265 0.53 12.13 -12.81
C ALA A 265 1.57 12.53 -11.75
N GLY A 266 1.64 13.81 -11.38
CA GLY A 266 2.59 14.30 -10.37
C GLY A 266 2.06 14.29 -8.94
N ASN A 267 0.72 14.30 -8.76
CA ASN A 267 0.07 14.27 -7.45
C ASN A 267 -0.73 12.97 -7.19
N ALA A 268 -0.47 11.95 -8.02
CA ALA A 268 -0.93 10.57 -7.88
C ALA A 268 0.25 9.63 -7.65
N SER A 269 0.00 8.49 -7.01
CA SER A 269 1.02 7.44 -6.88
C SER A 269 1.34 6.79 -8.23
N GLY A 270 2.53 6.24 -8.35
CA GLY A 270 2.97 5.54 -9.56
C GLY A 270 2.44 4.10 -9.65
N ILE A 271 2.60 3.52 -10.85
CA ILE A 271 2.46 2.10 -11.13
C ILE A 271 3.81 1.44 -10.83
N ASN A 272 3.85 0.45 -9.95
CA ASN A 272 5.10 -0.03 -9.38
C ASN A 272 5.13 -1.53 -9.15
N ASP A 273 6.35 -2.06 -9.04
CA ASP A 273 6.65 -3.45 -8.68
C ASP A 273 7.29 -3.49 -7.29
N GLY A 274 6.91 -4.45 -6.46
CA GLY A 274 7.51 -4.61 -5.15
C GLY A 274 6.82 -5.64 -4.26
N ALA A 275 7.46 -5.98 -3.15
CA ALA A 275 6.93 -6.88 -2.14
C ALA A 275 7.36 -6.46 -0.73
N ALA A 276 6.56 -6.84 0.26
CA ALA A 276 6.91 -6.73 1.66
C ALA A 276 6.41 -7.97 2.42
N ALA A 277 7.15 -8.39 3.45
CA ALA A 277 6.81 -9.55 4.25
C ALA A 277 7.17 -9.32 5.73
N LEU A 278 6.36 -9.86 6.60
CA LEU A 278 6.49 -9.81 8.05
C LEU A 278 6.35 -11.23 8.62
N VAL A 279 7.08 -11.52 9.68
CA VAL A 279 6.88 -12.74 10.47
C VAL A 279 6.12 -12.39 11.74
N LEU A 280 4.96 -13.00 11.90
CA LEU A 280 4.09 -12.85 13.05
C LEU A 280 4.09 -14.13 13.88
N MET A 281 3.98 -13.98 15.21
CA MET A 281 3.82 -15.11 16.12
C MET A 281 3.12 -14.67 17.41
N SER A 282 2.67 -15.63 18.23
CA SER A 282 2.22 -15.26 19.56
C SER A 282 3.40 -14.79 20.41
N LYS A 283 3.15 -13.85 21.31
CA LYS A 283 4.16 -13.34 22.24
C LYS A 283 4.73 -14.47 23.13
N ASP A 284 3.87 -15.40 23.55
CA ASP A 284 4.26 -16.55 24.34
C ASP A 284 5.23 -17.46 23.57
N TYR A 285 4.96 -17.69 22.27
CA TYR A 285 5.86 -18.46 21.41
C TYR A 285 7.22 -17.76 21.28
N ALA A 286 7.22 -16.44 21.01
CA ALA A 286 8.45 -15.67 20.89
C ALA A 286 9.29 -15.76 22.17
N GLN A 287 8.66 -15.62 23.35
CA GLN A 287 9.34 -15.71 24.64
C GLN A 287 9.89 -17.12 24.92
N ALA A 288 9.09 -18.17 24.66
CA ALA A 288 9.48 -19.56 24.88
C ALA A 288 10.68 -19.97 24.02
N HIS A 289 10.84 -19.39 22.83
CA HIS A 289 11.94 -19.69 21.90
C HIS A 289 13.06 -18.64 21.90
N GLY A 290 12.99 -17.63 22.78
CA GLY A 290 13.99 -16.58 22.86
C GLY A 290 14.07 -15.70 21.61
N ILE A 291 12.96 -15.56 20.87
CA ILE A 291 12.87 -14.74 19.64
C ILE A 291 12.59 -13.29 20.03
N GLU A 292 13.45 -12.40 19.60
CA GLU A 292 13.22 -10.95 19.72
C GLU A 292 12.13 -10.51 18.74
N TYR A 293 11.33 -9.52 19.11
CA TYR A 293 10.32 -8.94 18.24
C TYR A 293 10.42 -7.43 18.19
N LEU A 294 10.00 -6.86 17.05
CA LEU A 294 10.10 -5.43 16.75
C LEU A 294 8.91 -4.64 17.29
N ALA A 295 7.71 -5.25 17.24
CA ALA A 295 6.47 -4.57 17.55
C ALA A 295 5.41 -5.56 18.05
N GLN A 296 4.37 -5.02 18.71
CA GLN A 296 3.18 -5.74 19.12
C GLN A 296 1.96 -5.11 18.45
N ILE A 297 1.08 -5.94 17.87
CA ILE A 297 -0.19 -5.49 17.30
C ILE A 297 -1.20 -5.27 18.42
N VAL A 298 -1.67 -4.05 18.59
CA VAL A 298 -2.66 -3.69 19.64
C VAL A 298 -4.07 -3.54 19.10
N GLY A 299 -4.25 -3.29 17.83
CA GLY A 299 -5.58 -3.11 17.25
C GLY A 299 -5.59 -3.29 15.74
N PHE A 300 -6.77 -3.53 15.24
CA PHE A 300 -7.06 -3.60 13.82
C PHE A 300 -8.51 -3.19 13.56
N ALA A 301 -8.76 -2.47 12.48
CA ALA A 301 -10.09 -2.13 12.03
C ALA A 301 -10.19 -2.24 10.51
N GLU A 302 -11.37 -2.57 10.05
CA GLU A 302 -11.75 -2.64 8.63
C GLU A 302 -13.08 -1.92 8.43
N GLY A 303 -13.34 -1.46 7.22
CA GLY A 303 -14.61 -0.85 6.86
C GLY A 303 -14.68 -0.51 5.39
N GLY A 304 -15.88 -0.61 4.84
CA GLY A 304 -16.22 -0.13 3.51
C GLY A 304 -16.80 1.29 3.56
N ILE A 305 -16.75 1.96 2.43
CA ILE A 305 -17.34 3.27 2.17
C ILE A 305 -17.91 3.27 0.75
N ASP A 306 -18.63 4.32 0.40
CA ASP A 306 -19.09 4.55 -0.97
C ASP A 306 -17.89 4.44 -1.94
N PRO A 307 -17.97 3.59 -2.99
CA PRO A 307 -16.91 3.42 -3.97
C PRO A 307 -16.46 4.73 -4.62
N ASP A 308 -17.36 5.66 -4.86
CA ASP A 308 -17.05 6.97 -5.46
C ASP A 308 -16.10 7.82 -4.62
N LEU A 309 -15.97 7.49 -3.33
CA LEU A 309 -15.12 8.17 -2.35
C LEU A 309 -14.07 7.23 -1.75
N MET A 310 -13.73 6.12 -2.39
CA MET A 310 -12.95 5.02 -1.81
C MET A 310 -11.67 5.47 -1.11
N GLY A 311 -10.98 6.48 -1.64
CA GLY A 311 -9.74 7.02 -1.06
C GLY A 311 -9.92 7.65 0.34
N TYR A 312 -11.16 7.99 0.71
CA TYR A 312 -11.48 8.54 2.04
C TYR A 312 -11.74 7.47 3.11
N ALA A 313 -11.80 6.19 2.74
CA ALA A 313 -12.04 5.06 3.66
C ALA A 313 -11.09 5.05 4.88
N PRO A 314 -9.78 5.37 4.78
CA PRO A 314 -8.88 5.35 5.93
C PRO A 314 -9.35 6.20 7.09
N LYS A 315 -10.02 7.33 6.86
CA LYS A 315 -10.58 8.18 7.92
C LYS A 315 -11.56 7.41 8.81
N HIS A 316 -12.52 6.74 8.22
CA HIS A 316 -13.53 5.98 8.97
C HIS A 316 -12.95 4.77 9.69
N VAL A 317 -12.00 4.08 9.04
CA VAL A 317 -11.33 2.91 9.62
C VAL A 317 -10.47 3.32 10.81
N MET A 318 -9.72 4.42 10.71
CA MET A 318 -8.89 4.94 11.80
C MET A 318 -9.73 5.40 12.99
N GLU A 319 -10.86 6.08 12.79
CA GLU A 319 -11.78 6.43 13.87
C GLU A 319 -12.32 5.20 14.60
N ARG A 320 -12.70 4.15 13.84
CA ARG A 320 -13.14 2.87 14.44
C ARG A 320 -12.05 2.24 15.28
N MET A 321 -10.81 2.25 14.79
CA MET A 321 -9.67 1.68 15.51
C MET A 321 -9.35 2.48 16.78
N LEU A 322 -9.30 3.81 16.70
CA LEU A 322 -9.06 4.69 17.85
C LEU A 322 -10.13 4.48 18.93
N ASN A 323 -11.41 4.43 18.52
CA ASN A 323 -12.52 4.16 19.44
C ASN A 323 -12.40 2.77 20.08
N ALA A 324 -12.06 1.74 19.31
CA ALA A 324 -11.93 0.38 19.81
C ALA A 324 -10.76 0.19 20.80
N THR A 325 -9.70 0.98 20.62
CA THR A 325 -8.50 0.96 21.49
C THR A 325 -8.56 1.97 22.63
N GLY A 326 -9.58 2.84 22.67
CA GLY A 326 -9.67 3.93 23.64
C GLY A 326 -8.60 5.01 23.46
N SER A 327 -8.01 5.09 22.26
CA SER A 327 -6.98 6.06 21.89
C SER A 327 -7.60 7.29 21.19
N ASN A 328 -6.82 8.34 21.04
CA ASN A 328 -7.16 9.49 20.21
C ASN A 328 -5.97 9.87 19.31
N VAL A 329 -6.19 10.71 18.32
CA VAL A 329 -5.18 11.12 17.34
C VAL A 329 -3.96 11.77 17.99
N ASP A 330 -4.16 12.56 19.04
CA ASP A 330 -3.08 13.29 19.74
C ASP A 330 -2.08 12.33 20.41
N ASN A 331 -2.56 11.17 20.86
CA ASN A 331 -1.75 10.16 21.53
C ASN A 331 -0.95 9.27 20.56
N ILE A 332 -1.13 9.44 19.26
CA ILE A 332 -0.38 8.70 18.24
C ILE A 332 0.87 9.50 17.87
N ASP A 333 1.99 8.85 17.90
CA ASP A 333 3.29 9.47 17.59
C ASP A 333 3.55 9.57 16.09
N LEU A 334 3.17 8.54 15.31
CA LEU A 334 3.44 8.44 13.88
C LEU A 334 2.28 7.82 13.12
N PHE A 335 2.06 8.32 11.90
CA PHE A 335 1.07 7.81 10.96
C PHE A 335 1.74 7.45 9.64
N GLU A 336 1.47 6.26 9.15
CA GLU A 336 1.77 5.84 7.77
C GLU A 336 0.45 5.57 7.05
N ILE A 337 0.08 6.46 6.15
CA ILE A 337 -1.13 6.38 5.32
C ILE A 337 -0.70 6.25 3.87
N ASN A 338 -1.28 5.29 3.14
CA ASN A 338 -0.94 5.13 1.74
C ASN A 338 -1.40 6.34 0.93
N GLU A 339 -0.46 6.96 0.20
CA GLU A 339 -0.72 8.11 -0.67
C GLU A 339 -1.09 7.64 -2.07
N ALA A 340 -2.28 7.05 -2.24
CA ALA A 340 -2.76 6.69 -3.59
C ALA A 340 -2.89 7.95 -4.46
N PHE A 341 -3.43 9.03 -3.88
CA PHE A 341 -3.54 10.37 -4.45
C PHE A 341 -3.33 11.42 -3.37
N ALA A 342 -2.81 12.58 -3.74
CA ALA A 342 -2.66 13.69 -2.79
C ALA A 342 -4.01 14.17 -2.25
N ALA A 343 -5.04 14.25 -3.09
CA ALA A 343 -6.39 14.65 -2.70
C ALA A 343 -6.93 13.82 -1.53
N GLN A 344 -6.85 12.49 -1.62
CA GLN A 344 -7.34 11.62 -0.56
C GLN A 344 -6.49 11.71 0.70
N SER A 345 -5.17 11.84 0.55
CA SER A 345 -4.27 11.95 1.71
C SER A 345 -4.51 13.23 2.51
N ILE A 346 -4.73 14.35 1.80
CA ILE A 346 -5.10 15.63 2.42
C ILE A 346 -6.45 15.51 3.13
N ALA A 347 -7.49 15.00 2.42
CA ALA A 347 -8.81 14.85 3.02
C ALA A 347 -8.78 14.02 4.32
N VAL A 348 -8.07 12.88 4.30
CA VAL A 348 -7.96 12.01 5.48
C VAL A 348 -7.23 12.70 6.62
N SER A 349 -6.08 13.33 6.35
CA SER A 349 -5.27 13.96 7.39
C SER A 349 -5.96 15.19 8.01
N GLU A 350 -6.61 16.03 7.22
CA GLU A 350 -7.34 17.19 7.70
C GLU A 350 -8.56 16.80 8.53
N GLN A 351 -9.35 15.83 8.06
CA GLN A 351 -10.56 15.38 8.76
C GLN A 351 -10.28 14.60 10.06
N LEU A 352 -9.07 14.06 10.20
CA LEU A 352 -8.59 13.44 11.43
C LEU A 352 -7.74 14.38 12.29
N HIS A 353 -7.48 15.60 11.82
CA HIS A 353 -6.60 16.57 12.48
C HIS A 353 -5.20 16.01 12.78
N ILE A 354 -4.64 15.24 11.84
CA ILE A 354 -3.30 14.68 11.97
C ILE A 354 -2.26 15.78 11.77
N ASP A 355 -1.34 15.92 12.72
CA ASP A 355 -0.19 16.81 12.57
C ASP A 355 0.70 16.33 11.40
N GLU A 356 0.96 17.22 10.44
CA GLU A 356 1.78 16.91 9.26
C GLU A 356 3.18 16.41 9.63
N SER A 357 3.73 16.83 10.77
CA SER A 357 5.04 16.37 11.25
C SER A 357 5.06 14.90 11.66
N LYS A 358 3.88 14.30 11.91
CA LYS A 358 3.69 12.90 12.27
C LYS A 358 3.30 12.01 11.08
N LEU A 359 2.93 12.61 9.95
CA LEU A 359 2.39 11.90 8.79
C LEU A 359 3.48 11.61 7.75
N ASN A 360 3.62 10.33 7.38
CA ASN A 360 4.51 9.88 6.29
C ASN A 360 5.87 10.62 6.35
N VAL A 361 6.53 10.55 7.49
CA VAL A 361 7.72 11.38 7.79
C VAL A 361 8.93 11.07 6.90
N ARG A 362 8.89 9.94 6.20
CA ARG A 362 9.89 9.55 5.18
C ARG A 362 9.33 9.61 3.76
N GLY A 363 8.22 10.33 3.53
CA GLY A 363 7.49 10.32 2.28
C GLY A 363 6.60 9.09 2.12
N GLY A 364 5.64 9.14 1.21
CA GLY A 364 4.67 8.08 0.98
C GLY A 364 4.62 7.60 -0.48
N ALA A 365 3.53 6.99 -0.88
CA ALA A 365 3.42 6.29 -2.15
C ALA A 365 3.50 7.19 -3.39
N ILE A 366 3.20 8.48 -3.29
CA ILE A 366 3.40 9.43 -4.40
C ILE A 366 4.88 9.47 -4.78
N ALA A 367 5.76 9.49 -3.79
CA ALA A 367 7.20 9.49 -4.00
C ALA A 367 7.79 8.10 -4.14
N LEU A 368 7.41 7.15 -3.27
CA LEU A 368 8.02 5.82 -3.19
C LEU A 368 7.44 4.84 -4.20
N GLY A 369 6.15 4.99 -4.55
CA GLY A 369 5.42 4.08 -5.42
C GLY A 369 4.35 3.23 -4.71
N HIS A 370 3.44 2.64 -5.52
CA HIS A 370 2.25 1.94 -5.03
C HIS A 370 2.07 0.55 -5.68
N PRO A 371 2.91 -0.44 -5.35
CA PRO A 371 2.65 -1.82 -5.74
C PRO A 371 1.44 -2.34 -4.96
N LEU A 372 0.25 -2.44 -5.61
CA LEU A 372 -1.07 -2.54 -4.98
C LEU A 372 -1.13 -3.53 -3.82
N GLY A 373 -0.92 -4.82 -4.10
CA GLY A 373 -1.03 -5.88 -3.09
C GLY A 373 0.05 -5.83 -1.99
N ALA A 374 1.18 -5.17 -2.26
CA ALA A 374 2.29 -5.04 -1.32
C ALA A 374 2.16 -3.82 -0.39
N SER A 375 1.43 -2.78 -0.81
CA SER A 375 1.47 -1.46 -0.18
C SER A 375 1.10 -1.47 1.30
N GLY A 376 0.08 -2.22 1.71
CA GLY A 376 -0.30 -2.32 3.11
C GLY A 376 0.82 -2.90 4.00
N ALA A 377 1.47 -3.96 3.55
CA ALA A 377 2.61 -4.54 4.26
C ALA A 377 3.84 -3.62 4.22
N ARG A 378 4.02 -2.87 3.12
CA ARG A 378 5.10 -1.89 2.97
C ARG A 378 4.98 -0.74 3.98
N ILE A 379 3.81 -0.11 4.09
CA ILE A 379 3.62 1.00 5.05
C ILE A 379 3.80 0.53 6.48
N LEU A 380 3.30 -0.66 6.82
CA LEU A 380 3.51 -1.24 8.15
C LEU A 380 5.00 -1.51 8.42
N THR A 381 5.74 -2.03 7.45
CA THR A 381 7.19 -2.23 7.56
C THR A 381 7.90 -0.90 7.86
N THR A 382 7.61 0.15 7.09
CA THR A 382 8.20 1.47 7.30
C THR A 382 7.84 2.04 8.67
N LEU A 383 6.57 1.92 9.11
CA LEU A 383 6.12 2.37 10.42
C LEU A 383 6.88 1.69 11.57
N ILE A 384 7.10 0.38 11.47
CA ILE A 384 7.88 -0.37 12.47
C ILE A 384 9.29 0.20 12.60
N TYR A 385 10.00 0.39 11.49
CA TYR A 385 11.37 0.93 11.55
C TYR A 385 11.43 2.40 11.96
N LEU A 386 10.40 3.19 11.68
CA LEU A 386 10.28 4.54 12.20
C LEU A 386 10.16 4.55 13.72
N SER A 387 9.31 3.69 14.27
CA SER A 387 9.10 3.60 15.72
C SER A 387 10.36 3.18 16.48
N LEU A 388 11.20 2.32 15.90
CA LEU A 388 12.45 1.87 16.51
C LEU A 388 13.53 2.95 16.61
N ILE A 389 13.50 3.96 15.73
CA ILE A 389 14.48 5.06 15.74
C ILE A 389 14.07 6.16 16.73
N HIS A 390 12.78 6.38 16.92
CA HIS A 390 12.27 7.42 17.82
C HIS A 390 12.24 7.02 19.30
N ILE A 391 12.52 5.74 19.61
CA ILE A 391 12.57 5.26 21.00
C ILE A 391 14.02 5.27 21.48
N SER A 392 14.33 6.26 22.32
CA SER A 392 15.65 6.41 22.97
C SER A 392 15.90 5.41 24.11
N GLU A 393 14.95 4.52 24.43
CA GLU A 393 15.09 3.50 25.47
C GLU A 393 14.91 2.09 24.89
N PRO A 394 15.91 1.19 25.00
CA PRO A 394 15.86 -0.16 24.40
C PRO A 394 14.87 -1.12 25.05
N THR A 395 14.09 -0.68 26.04
CA THR A 395 13.15 -1.52 26.80
C THR A 395 11.67 -1.30 26.45
N ARG A 396 11.32 -0.27 25.69
CA ARG A 396 9.95 -0.04 25.22
C ARG A 396 9.76 -0.57 23.80
N ARG A 397 9.16 -1.74 23.68
CA ARG A 397 8.68 -2.29 22.41
C ARG A 397 7.36 -1.58 22.09
N THR A 398 7.30 -0.91 20.94
CA THR A 398 6.18 -0.05 20.58
C THR A 398 4.95 -0.85 20.22
N PRO A 399 3.77 -0.58 20.78
CA PRO A 399 2.52 -1.10 20.26
C PRO A 399 2.20 -0.44 18.91
N ILE A 400 1.85 -1.24 17.93
CA ILE A 400 1.44 -0.84 16.58
C ILE A 400 0.01 -1.29 16.32
#